data_2ec87be5a57013568e20cbd28d1b00da
#
_entry.id   2ec87be5a57013568e20cbd28d1b00da
#
_cell.length_a   1.000
_cell.length_b   1.000
_cell.length_c   1.000
_cell.angle_alpha   90.00
_cell.angle_beta   90.00
_cell.angle_gamma   90.00
#
_symmetry.space_group_name_H-M   'P 1'
#
loop_
_entity.id
_entity.type
_entity.pdbx_description
1 polymer ?
#
loop_
_entity_poly.entity_id
_entity_poly.type
_entity_poly.pdbx_seq_one_letter_code
_entity_poly.pdbx_strand_id
1 'polypeptide(L)'
;MKIRHVQESDRAFWFTLDRHLPEDQFDQKVRDKQGYVLLVDGADVGLLRYNLFWDEHPFCTMLYVADAYQGKGYGKALMVFWEEEMRRLGYKMLMTSTQVDEQAQHFYRKLGYQDAGGLLISIHEIQQPMELFLIKQIE
;
A
#
# COMPACT_ATOMS: atom_id res chain seq x y z
N MET A 1 -6.26 -16.23 8.63
CA MET A 1 -5.93 -14.90 8.08
C MET A 1 -7.19 -14.09 7.90
N LYS A 2 -7.17 -12.83 8.30
CA LYS A 2 -8.28 -11.90 8.14
C LYS A 2 -7.74 -10.54 7.72
N ILE A 3 -8.41 -9.89 6.77
CA ILE A 3 -8.11 -8.53 6.34
C ILE A 3 -9.38 -7.70 6.54
N ARG A 4 -9.25 -6.55 7.17
CA ARG A 4 -10.36 -5.64 7.43
C ARG A 4 -9.92 -4.19 7.33
N HIS A 5 -10.86 -3.28 7.24
CA HIS A 5 -10.54 -1.85 7.27
C HIS A 5 -9.90 -1.47 8.60
N VAL A 6 -8.97 -0.51 8.53
CA VAL A 6 -8.32 0.07 9.70
C VAL A 6 -9.35 0.78 10.57
N GLN A 7 -9.17 0.68 11.89
CA GLN A 7 -10.00 1.31 12.90
C GLN A 7 -9.14 2.19 13.80
N GLU A 8 -9.78 3.11 14.52
CA GLU A 8 -9.07 3.97 15.48
C GLU A 8 -8.28 3.16 16.50
N SER A 9 -8.80 2.02 16.93
CA SER A 9 -8.12 1.14 17.88
C SER A 9 -6.83 0.53 17.34
N ASP A 10 -6.59 0.61 16.03
CA ASP A 10 -5.36 0.09 15.42
C ASP A 10 -4.20 1.08 15.45
N ARG A 11 -4.40 2.29 15.94
CA ARG A 11 -3.40 3.37 15.89
C ARG A 11 -2.03 2.95 16.44
N ALA A 12 -2.00 2.35 17.60
CA ALA A 12 -0.74 1.93 18.23
C ALA A 12 0.01 0.91 17.38
N PHE A 13 -0.69 -0.10 16.90
CA PHE A 13 -0.11 -1.11 16.00
C PHE A 13 0.36 -0.46 14.70
N TRP A 14 -0.48 0.37 14.09
CA TRP A 14 -0.20 0.98 12.78
C TRP A 14 1.16 1.66 12.78
N PHE A 15 1.41 2.51 13.77
CA PHE A 15 2.65 3.28 13.83
C PHE A 15 3.87 2.47 14.26
N THR A 16 3.73 1.20 14.64
CA THR A 16 4.89 0.32 14.80
C THR A 16 5.48 -0.07 13.45
N LEU A 17 4.67 -0.10 12.39
CA LEU A 17 5.11 -0.48 11.04
C LEU A 17 5.23 0.70 10.09
N ASP A 18 4.29 1.64 10.13
CA ASP A 18 4.24 2.78 9.23
C ASP A 18 4.73 4.02 9.96
N ARG A 19 5.98 4.41 9.71
CA ARG A 19 6.62 5.53 10.39
C ARG A 19 6.59 6.82 9.59
N HIS A 20 5.98 6.82 8.42
CA HIS A 20 5.99 7.96 7.51
C HIS A 20 4.65 8.68 7.43
N LEU A 21 3.59 8.08 7.93
CA LEU A 21 2.25 8.64 7.84
C LEU A 21 2.03 9.66 8.97
N PRO A 22 1.69 10.93 8.66
CA PRO A 22 1.27 11.88 9.70
C PRO A 22 0.00 11.38 10.41
N GLU A 23 -0.15 11.74 11.69
CA GLU A 23 -1.28 11.23 12.47
C GLU A 23 -2.65 11.67 11.93
N ASP A 24 -2.75 12.89 11.43
CA ASP A 24 -4.00 13.37 10.81
C ASP A 24 -4.33 12.60 9.54
N GLN A 25 -3.33 12.08 8.84
CA GLN A 25 -3.53 11.22 7.69
C GLN A 25 -3.97 9.80 8.09
N PHE A 26 -3.53 9.33 9.25
CA PHE A 26 -4.08 8.09 9.79
C PHE A 26 -5.59 8.25 10.07
N ASP A 27 -5.99 9.36 10.68
CA ASP A 27 -7.39 9.66 10.93
C ASP A 27 -8.21 9.66 9.63
N GLN A 28 -7.63 10.21 8.55
CA GLN A 28 -8.26 10.22 7.24
C GLN A 28 -8.43 8.79 6.68
N LYS A 29 -7.42 7.91 6.88
CA LYS A 29 -7.52 6.52 6.42
C LYS A 29 -8.67 5.78 7.12
N VAL A 30 -8.84 6.03 8.41
CA VAL A 30 -9.94 5.45 9.19
C VAL A 30 -11.29 5.98 8.67
N ARG A 31 -11.41 7.29 8.55
CA ARG A 31 -12.65 7.95 8.12
C ARG A 31 -13.09 7.53 6.73
N ASP A 32 -12.15 7.52 5.78
CA ASP A 32 -12.46 7.28 4.36
C ASP A 32 -12.25 5.82 3.94
N LYS A 33 -11.95 4.94 4.89
CA LYS A 33 -11.75 3.50 4.64
C LYS A 33 -10.68 3.23 3.59
N GLN A 34 -9.57 3.94 3.70
CA GLN A 34 -8.44 3.84 2.77
C GLN A 34 -7.22 3.15 3.39
N GLY A 35 -7.46 2.27 4.33
CA GLY A 35 -6.43 1.46 4.95
C GLY A 35 -6.97 0.12 5.43
N TYR A 36 -6.12 -0.89 5.41
CA TYR A 36 -6.45 -2.24 5.85
C TYR A 36 -5.44 -2.73 6.88
N VAL A 37 -5.91 -3.61 7.76
CA VAL A 37 -5.07 -4.34 8.70
C VAL A 37 -5.19 -5.83 8.39
N LEU A 38 -4.05 -6.52 8.37
CA LEU A 38 -3.99 -7.97 8.21
C LEU A 38 -3.76 -8.63 9.57
N LEU A 39 -4.60 -9.59 9.90
CA LEU A 39 -4.50 -10.38 11.13
C LEU A 39 -4.18 -11.83 10.77
N VAL A 40 -3.27 -12.42 11.53
CA VAL A 40 -2.94 -13.85 11.44
C VAL A 40 -3.03 -14.43 12.85
N ASP A 41 -3.90 -15.43 13.04
CA ASP A 41 -4.16 -16.05 14.35
C ASP A 41 -4.48 -15.00 15.42
N GLY A 42 -5.25 -13.97 15.04
CA GLY A 42 -5.67 -12.91 15.95
C GLY A 42 -4.64 -11.82 16.21
N ALA A 43 -3.45 -11.91 15.64
CA ALA A 43 -2.39 -10.90 15.80
C ALA A 43 -2.37 -9.96 14.60
N ASP A 44 -2.22 -8.67 14.85
CA ASP A 44 -2.04 -7.66 13.80
C ASP A 44 -0.62 -7.77 13.25
N VAL A 45 -0.47 -8.06 11.95
CA VAL A 45 0.84 -8.34 11.37
C VAL A 45 1.15 -7.59 10.08
N GLY A 46 0.19 -6.90 9.50
CA GLY A 46 0.43 -6.18 8.26
C GLY A 46 -0.57 -5.08 8.00
N LEU A 47 -0.25 -4.25 7.04
CA LEU A 47 -1.10 -3.11 6.67
C LEU A 47 -0.92 -2.75 5.20
N LEU A 48 -1.95 -2.10 4.66
CA LEU A 48 -1.93 -1.46 3.37
C LEU A 48 -2.70 -0.14 3.48
N ARG A 49 -2.16 0.93 2.90
CA ARG A 49 -2.90 2.18 2.76
C ARG A 49 -2.82 2.69 1.34
N TYR A 50 -3.84 3.45 0.95
CA TYR A 50 -3.89 4.05 -0.37
C TYR A 50 -4.55 5.42 -0.31
N ASN A 51 -4.34 6.20 -1.36
CA ASN A 51 -5.07 7.43 -1.63
C ASN A 51 -5.53 7.43 -3.09
N LEU A 52 -6.10 8.53 -3.55
CA LEU A 52 -6.56 8.64 -4.94
C LEU A 52 -5.65 9.61 -5.69
N PHE A 53 -4.93 9.07 -6.66
CA PHE A 53 -4.10 9.87 -7.56
C PHE A 53 -5.01 10.66 -8.50
N TRP A 54 -4.79 11.96 -8.60
CA TRP A 54 -5.67 12.90 -9.32
C TRP A 54 -7.11 12.87 -8.79
N ASP A 55 -7.28 12.50 -7.53
CA ASP A 55 -8.61 12.32 -6.93
C ASP A 55 -9.45 11.22 -7.60
N GLU A 56 -8.84 10.37 -8.42
CA GLU A 56 -9.55 9.40 -9.25
C GLU A 56 -9.04 7.96 -9.13
N HIS A 57 -7.71 7.76 -9.09
CA HIS A 57 -7.14 6.43 -9.26
C HIS A 57 -6.51 5.93 -7.96
N PRO A 58 -6.96 4.77 -7.43
CA PRO A 58 -6.37 4.22 -6.20
C PRO A 58 -4.88 3.99 -6.35
N PHE A 59 -4.12 4.57 -5.44
CA PHE A 59 -2.67 4.54 -5.41
C PHE A 59 -2.21 3.97 -4.07
N CYS A 60 -1.70 2.73 -4.08
CA CYS A 60 -1.15 2.10 -2.87
C CYS A 60 0.11 2.84 -2.46
N THR A 61 0.07 3.48 -1.31
CA THR A 61 1.16 4.31 -0.80
C THR A 61 1.99 3.62 0.28
N MET A 62 1.53 2.50 0.80
CA MET A 62 2.28 1.69 1.75
C MET A 62 1.71 0.27 1.77
N LEU A 63 2.58 -0.70 1.69
CA LEU A 63 2.29 -2.11 1.93
C LEU A 63 3.40 -2.64 2.82
N TYR A 64 3.06 -3.13 3.99
CA TYR A 64 4.08 -3.65 4.90
C TYR A 64 3.55 -4.83 5.71
N VAL A 65 4.38 -5.85 5.83
CA VAL A 65 4.14 -7.02 6.67
C VAL A 65 5.27 -7.11 7.67
N ALA A 66 4.95 -7.33 8.93
CA ALA A 66 5.95 -7.45 10.00
C ALA A 66 7.00 -8.51 9.64
N ASP A 67 8.26 -8.27 9.99
CA ASP A 67 9.40 -9.06 9.54
C ASP A 67 9.22 -10.57 9.77
N ALA A 68 8.68 -10.94 10.94
CA ALA A 68 8.48 -12.35 11.29
C ALA A 68 7.44 -13.06 10.39
N TYR A 69 6.64 -12.30 9.66
CA TYR A 69 5.57 -12.84 8.80
C TYR A 69 5.85 -12.66 7.31
N GLN A 70 7.00 -12.13 6.96
CA GLN A 70 7.38 -11.95 5.54
C GLN A 70 7.75 -13.28 4.88
N GLY A 71 7.66 -13.32 3.55
CA GLY A 71 7.98 -14.51 2.78
C GLY A 71 6.92 -15.61 2.81
N LYS A 72 5.72 -15.32 3.29
CA LYS A 72 4.63 -16.29 3.47
C LYS A 72 3.39 -15.98 2.61
N GLY A 73 3.48 -14.99 1.73
CA GLY A 73 2.37 -14.63 0.83
C GLY A 73 1.39 -13.62 1.40
N TYR A 74 1.63 -13.05 2.57
CA TYR A 74 0.69 -12.10 3.18
C TYR A 74 0.65 -10.76 2.46
N GLY A 75 1.78 -10.28 1.95
CA GLY A 75 1.79 -9.07 1.13
C GLY A 75 0.95 -9.22 -0.13
N LYS A 76 1.07 -10.37 -0.79
CA LYS A 76 0.24 -10.69 -1.95
C LYS A 76 -1.24 -10.74 -1.56
N ALA A 77 -1.57 -11.34 -0.42
CA ALA A 77 -2.95 -11.43 0.05
C ALA A 77 -3.54 -10.03 0.27
N LEU A 78 -2.78 -9.10 0.85
CA LEU A 78 -3.22 -7.71 1.03
C LEU A 78 -3.47 -7.02 -0.31
N MET A 79 -2.57 -7.19 -1.27
CA MET A 79 -2.73 -6.59 -2.60
C MET A 79 -3.95 -7.16 -3.32
N VAL A 80 -4.14 -8.47 -3.29
CA VAL A 80 -5.29 -9.11 -3.94
C VAL A 80 -6.60 -8.65 -3.30
N PHE A 81 -6.64 -8.56 -1.98
CA PHE A 81 -7.82 -8.06 -1.27
C PHE A 81 -8.16 -6.62 -1.71
N TRP A 82 -7.14 -5.75 -1.75
CA TRP A 82 -7.31 -4.37 -2.19
C TRP A 82 -7.79 -4.30 -3.64
N GLU A 83 -7.19 -5.07 -4.54
CA GLU A 83 -7.58 -5.10 -5.94
C GLU A 83 -9.04 -5.53 -6.12
N GLU A 84 -9.47 -6.56 -5.39
CA GLU A 84 -10.86 -7.03 -5.44
C GLU A 84 -11.83 -5.95 -4.95
N GLU A 85 -11.48 -5.26 -3.87
CA GLU A 85 -12.33 -4.19 -3.35
C GLU A 85 -12.40 -3.01 -4.32
N MET A 86 -11.29 -2.64 -4.92
CA MET A 86 -11.27 -1.55 -5.91
C MET A 86 -12.05 -1.91 -7.16
N ARG A 87 -11.97 -3.17 -7.59
CA ARG A 87 -12.76 -3.68 -8.71
C ARG A 87 -14.26 -3.58 -8.39
N ARG A 88 -14.64 -3.99 -7.20
CA ARG A 88 -16.03 -3.92 -6.74
C ARG A 88 -16.54 -2.48 -6.70
N LEU A 89 -15.69 -1.52 -6.36
CA LEU A 89 -16.04 -0.10 -6.34
C LEU A 89 -16.04 0.55 -7.72
N GLY A 90 -15.65 -0.16 -8.77
CA GLY A 90 -15.74 0.32 -10.15
C GLY A 90 -14.50 1.00 -10.70
N TYR A 91 -13.38 0.95 -9.98
CA TYR A 91 -12.14 1.52 -10.49
C TYR A 91 -11.56 0.67 -11.62
N LYS A 92 -10.87 1.32 -12.56
CA LYS A 92 -10.32 0.68 -13.76
C LYS A 92 -8.81 0.55 -13.75
N MET A 93 -8.11 1.41 -13.01
CA MET A 93 -6.67 1.43 -12.95
C MET A 93 -6.21 1.58 -11.51
N LEU A 94 -5.24 0.75 -11.14
CA LEU A 94 -4.56 0.85 -9.85
C LEU A 94 -3.14 1.31 -10.05
N MET A 95 -2.59 1.98 -9.06
CA MET A 95 -1.23 2.48 -9.08
C MET A 95 -0.49 2.08 -7.80
N THR A 96 0.82 1.98 -7.92
CA THR A 96 1.73 1.92 -6.78
C THR A 96 3.07 2.48 -7.21
N SER A 97 3.99 2.63 -6.25
CA SER A 97 5.35 3.07 -6.56
C SER A 97 6.33 2.47 -5.57
N THR A 98 7.60 2.42 -5.98
CA THR A 98 8.71 1.97 -5.16
C THR A 98 9.98 2.61 -5.69
N GLN A 99 10.98 2.78 -4.82
CA GLN A 99 12.27 3.27 -5.28
C GLN A 99 12.90 2.26 -6.26
N VAL A 100 13.54 2.78 -7.29
CA VAL A 100 14.04 1.96 -8.41
C VAL A 100 15.13 0.96 -7.98
N ASP A 101 15.76 1.17 -6.83
CA ASP A 101 16.77 0.28 -6.27
C ASP A 101 16.20 -0.76 -5.30
N GLU A 102 14.87 -0.79 -5.09
CA GLU A 102 14.23 -1.73 -4.18
C GLU A 102 13.71 -2.98 -4.89
N GLN A 103 13.70 -4.10 -4.15
CA GLN A 103 13.23 -5.38 -4.69
C GLN A 103 11.70 -5.43 -4.85
N ALA A 104 10.97 -4.56 -4.20
CA ALA A 104 9.50 -4.52 -4.27
C ALA A 104 8.99 -4.39 -5.71
N GLN A 105 9.75 -3.75 -6.61
CA GLN A 105 9.38 -3.65 -8.02
C GLN A 105 9.10 -5.00 -8.66
N HIS A 106 9.89 -6.01 -8.30
CA HIS A 106 9.72 -7.36 -8.87
C HIS A 106 8.46 -8.03 -8.32
N PHE A 107 8.15 -7.79 -7.07
CA PHE A 107 6.92 -8.26 -6.43
C PHE A 107 5.68 -7.70 -7.16
N TYR A 108 5.66 -6.40 -7.43
CA TYR A 108 4.54 -5.77 -8.13
C TYR A 108 4.41 -6.26 -9.58
N ARG A 109 5.54 -6.42 -10.29
CA ARG A 109 5.49 -6.94 -11.66
C ARG A 109 4.91 -8.35 -11.72
N LYS A 110 5.23 -9.20 -10.74
CA LYS A 110 4.66 -10.54 -10.65
C LYS A 110 3.15 -10.52 -10.40
N LEU A 111 2.63 -9.46 -9.82
CA LEU A 111 1.19 -9.29 -9.63
C LEU A 111 0.50 -8.67 -10.85
N GLY A 112 1.25 -8.40 -11.92
CA GLY A 112 0.70 -7.87 -13.15
C GLY A 112 0.80 -6.36 -13.30
N TYR A 113 1.52 -5.67 -12.40
CA TYR A 113 1.78 -4.25 -12.54
C TYR A 113 2.86 -4.04 -13.59
N GLN A 114 2.71 -2.99 -14.38
CA GLN A 114 3.69 -2.63 -15.41
C GLN A 114 4.27 -1.24 -15.12
N ASP A 115 5.53 -1.05 -15.53
CA ASP A 115 6.23 0.21 -15.34
C ASP A 115 5.50 1.33 -16.08
N ALA A 116 5.33 2.47 -15.41
CA ALA A 116 4.58 3.60 -15.96
C ALA A 116 5.34 4.92 -15.91
N GLY A 117 6.60 4.91 -15.53
CA GLY A 117 7.42 6.10 -15.48
C GLY A 117 8.10 6.27 -14.14
N GLY A 118 8.76 7.41 -13.95
CA GLY A 118 9.53 7.66 -12.74
C GLY A 118 9.48 9.11 -12.32
N LEU A 119 9.72 9.34 -11.03
CA LEU A 119 9.83 10.66 -10.44
C LEU A 119 11.25 10.83 -9.88
N LEU A 120 11.93 11.87 -10.34
CA LEU A 120 13.25 12.24 -9.86
C LEU A 120 13.10 13.36 -8.83
N ILE A 121 13.52 13.10 -7.60
CA ILE A 121 13.51 14.10 -6.53
C ILE A 121 14.95 14.49 -6.26
N SER A 122 15.33 15.70 -6.69
CA SER A 122 16.69 16.24 -6.51
C SER A 122 16.74 17.36 -5.49
N ILE A 123 15.69 17.53 -4.70
CA ILE A 123 15.64 18.53 -3.63
C ILE A 123 16.49 18.04 -2.47
N HIS A 124 17.47 18.84 -2.06
CA HIS A 124 18.55 18.44 -1.16
C HIS A 124 18.11 17.68 0.09
N GLU A 125 17.05 18.13 0.76
CA GLU A 125 16.65 17.57 2.06
C GLU A 125 15.80 16.30 1.92
N ILE A 126 15.23 16.03 0.73
CA ILE A 126 14.35 14.89 0.51
C ILE A 126 14.80 14.06 -0.70
N GLN A 127 16.07 14.20 -1.07
CA GLN A 127 16.66 13.49 -2.21
C GLN A 127 16.60 11.98 -1.98
N GLN A 128 16.25 11.23 -3.04
CA GLN A 128 16.15 9.78 -2.98
C GLN A 128 16.45 9.19 -4.36
N PRO A 129 16.69 7.87 -4.46
CA PRO A 129 16.67 7.20 -5.77
C PRO A 129 15.34 7.42 -6.47
N MET A 130 15.33 7.36 -7.80
CA MET A 130 14.12 7.57 -8.59
C MET A 130 12.97 6.71 -8.06
N GLU A 131 11.80 7.31 -7.92
CA GLU A 131 10.58 6.60 -7.60
C GLU A 131 9.98 6.03 -8.88
N LEU A 132 9.90 4.71 -8.97
CA LEU A 132 9.32 4.03 -10.11
C LEU A 132 7.82 3.87 -9.88
N PHE A 133 7.01 4.37 -10.82
CA PHE A 133 5.56 4.21 -10.79
C PHE A 133 5.15 2.99 -11.60
N LEU A 134 4.19 2.24 -11.07
CA LEU A 134 3.65 1.05 -11.73
C LEU A 134 2.12 1.15 -11.74
N ILE A 135 1.53 0.62 -12.80
CA ILE A 135 0.06 0.63 -12.96
C ILE A 135 -0.43 -0.76 -13.31
N LYS A 136 -1.70 -1.01 -12.97
CA LYS A 136 -2.38 -2.25 -13.34
C LYS A 136 -3.80 -1.93 -13.77
N GLN A 137 -4.21 -2.43 -14.93
CA GLN A 137 -5.60 -2.35 -15.36
C GLN A 137 -6.41 -3.41 -14.64
N ILE A 138 -7.56 -3.01 -14.10
CA ILE A 138 -8.51 -3.92 -13.47
C ILE A 138 -9.89 -3.69 -14.07
N GLU A 139 -10.73 -4.70 -14.02
CA GLU A 139 -12.09 -4.62 -14.54
C GLU A 139 -13.11 -5.12 -13.52
#